data_083128d9f7af7a459dc26b9e972d9483
#
_entry.id   083128d9f7af7a459dc26b9e972d9483
#
_cell.length_a   1.000
_cell.length_b   1.000
_cell.length_c   1.000
_cell.angle_alpha   90.00
_cell.angle_beta   90.00
_cell.angle_gamma   90.00
#
_symmetry.space_group_name_H-M   'P 1'
#
loop_
_entity.id
_entity.type
_entity.pdbx_description
1 polymer ?
#
loop_
_entity_poly.entity_id
_entity_poly.type
_entity_poly.pdbx_seq_one_letter_code
_entity_poly.pdbx_strand_id
1 'polypeptide(L)'
;MAYFPMFMDLTGLKILVVGGGNIAAEKLEKLVDFTKEITVISKEINEETHRLIKDHCLTHYLRPYRQGDIDGFDIVIVATDTVDLHKTIYKESRHRRILVNSVDNTDYCDFIFPSYIKRDDLTIAFSTGGASPAFAKQIRNYFQKHIPESVGEFLASMKRLRTTLPKGKARMEHFEQLVEEYFQKYFKH
;
A
#
# COMPACT_ATOMS: atom_id res chain seq x y z
N MET A 1 11.82 15.45 6.88
CA MET A 1 12.12 14.41 5.87
C MET A 1 11.48 14.78 4.54
N ALA A 2 12.08 14.41 3.41
CA ALA A 2 11.53 14.64 2.07
C ALA A 2 11.15 13.29 1.46
N TYR A 3 9.86 12.97 1.44
CA TYR A 3 9.36 11.75 0.81
C TYR A 3 9.09 11.99 -0.68
N PHE A 4 9.64 11.11 -1.53
CA PHE A 4 9.37 11.10 -2.95
C PHE A 4 8.16 10.19 -3.25
N PRO A 5 7.13 10.67 -3.98
CA PRO A 5 5.99 9.83 -4.34
C PRO A 5 6.38 8.83 -5.41
N MET A 6 6.23 7.54 -5.10
CA MET A 6 6.45 6.44 -6.04
C MET A 6 5.44 5.32 -5.79
N PHE A 7 5.11 4.59 -6.85
CA PHE A 7 4.38 3.33 -6.76
C PHE A 7 5.37 2.19 -6.81
N MET A 8 5.28 1.28 -5.84
CA MET A 8 6.13 0.10 -5.75
C MET A 8 5.35 -1.13 -6.23
N ASP A 9 5.94 -1.90 -7.12
CA ASP A 9 5.44 -3.23 -7.47
C ASP A 9 5.80 -4.21 -6.35
N LEU A 10 4.79 -4.77 -5.69
CA LEU A 10 4.96 -5.74 -4.61
C LEU A 10 4.96 -7.19 -5.11
N THR A 11 4.89 -7.41 -6.42
CA THR A 11 4.89 -8.76 -7.00
C THR A 11 6.17 -9.52 -6.64
N GLY A 12 6.02 -10.62 -5.93
CA GLY A 12 7.15 -11.46 -5.50
C GLY A 12 7.97 -10.92 -4.32
N LEU A 13 7.64 -9.74 -3.79
CA LEU A 13 8.27 -9.22 -2.57
C LEU A 13 7.65 -9.87 -1.33
N LYS A 14 8.50 -10.30 -0.39
CA LYS A 14 8.11 -10.88 0.88
C LYS A 14 8.01 -9.81 1.95
N ILE A 15 6.88 -9.74 2.63
CA ILE A 15 6.59 -8.73 3.64
C ILE A 15 6.47 -9.38 5.00
N LEU A 16 7.20 -8.86 5.99
CA LEU A 16 7.04 -9.21 7.38
C LEU A 16 6.28 -8.12 8.12
N VAL A 17 5.23 -8.50 8.84
CA VAL A 17 4.53 -7.63 9.79
C VAL A 17 4.83 -8.10 11.22
N VAL A 18 5.43 -7.23 12.02
CA VAL A 18 5.74 -7.49 13.43
C VAL A 18 4.73 -6.77 14.29
N GLY A 19 3.83 -7.53 14.92
CA GLY A 19 2.70 -7.03 15.71
C GLY A 19 1.39 -7.67 15.29
N GLY A 20 0.38 -7.64 16.16
CA GLY A 20 -0.91 -8.30 15.93
C GLY A 20 -2.12 -7.54 16.47
N GLY A 21 -1.93 -6.27 16.88
CA GLY A 21 -2.99 -5.37 17.37
C GLY A 21 -3.67 -4.59 16.24
N ASN A 22 -4.42 -3.54 16.63
CA ASN A 22 -5.22 -2.71 15.71
C ASN A 22 -4.37 -2.06 14.60
N ILE A 23 -3.16 -1.63 14.94
CA ILE A 23 -2.24 -1.00 13.98
C ILE A 23 -1.76 -2.03 12.94
N ALA A 24 -1.45 -3.25 13.37
CA ALA A 24 -1.08 -4.33 12.47
C ALA A 24 -2.25 -4.69 11.53
N ALA A 25 -3.48 -4.79 12.06
CA ALA A 25 -4.68 -5.02 11.27
C ALA A 25 -4.86 -3.94 10.18
N GLU A 26 -4.73 -2.65 10.54
CA GLU A 26 -4.82 -1.53 9.56
C GLU A 26 -3.77 -1.65 8.44
N LYS A 27 -2.56 -2.07 8.75
CA LYS A 27 -1.52 -2.26 7.73
C LYS A 27 -1.77 -3.50 6.86
N LEU A 28 -2.20 -4.60 7.48
CA LEU A 28 -2.59 -5.81 6.77
C LEU A 28 -3.74 -5.56 5.80
N GLU A 29 -4.81 -4.87 6.24
CA GLU A 29 -5.96 -4.51 5.40
C GLU A 29 -5.52 -3.78 4.12
N LYS A 30 -4.55 -2.87 4.23
CA LYS A 30 -4.00 -2.16 3.07
C LYS A 30 -3.11 -3.04 2.19
N LEU A 31 -2.29 -3.90 2.78
CA LEU A 31 -1.33 -4.72 2.04
C LEU A 31 -2.00 -5.84 1.25
N VAL A 32 -3.07 -6.45 1.79
CA VAL A 32 -3.78 -7.56 1.14
C VAL A 32 -4.48 -7.18 -0.16
N ASP A 33 -4.67 -5.87 -0.40
CA ASP A 33 -5.13 -5.34 -1.70
C ASP A 33 -4.08 -5.51 -2.81
N PHE A 34 -2.80 -5.71 -2.47
CA PHE A 34 -1.69 -5.70 -3.41
C PHE A 34 -0.89 -7.01 -3.44
N THR A 35 -0.78 -7.72 -2.31
CA THR A 35 0.00 -8.95 -2.21
C THR A 35 -0.54 -9.90 -1.14
N LYS A 36 -0.21 -11.20 -1.26
CA LYS A 36 -0.45 -12.24 -0.25
C LYS A 36 0.86 -12.79 0.35
N GLU A 37 2.00 -12.36 -0.16
CA GLU A 37 3.33 -12.76 0.33
C GLU A 37 3.66 -12.07 1.68
N ILE A 38 2.74 -12.22 2.65
CA ILE A 38 2.79 -11.58 3.96
C ILE A 38 2.95 -12.63 5.05
N THR A 39 3.93 -12.41 5.93
CA THR A 39 4.12 -13.18 7.16
C THR A 39 3.90 -12.26 8.36
N VAL A 40 3.17 -12.73 9.36
CA VAL A 40 2.93 -12.01 10.61
C VAL A 40 3.67 -12.69 11.75
N ILE A 41 4.41 -11.93 12.56
CA ILE A 41 5.00 -12.39 13.82
C ILE A 41 4.44 -11.53 14.96
N SER A 42 3.77 -12.16 15.92
CA SER A 42 3.22 -11.45 17.09
C SER A 42 3.06 -12.39 18.28
N LYS A 43 3.17 -11.82 19.49
CA LYS A 43 2.88 -12.56 20.75
C LYS A 43 1.39 -12.85 20.90
N GLU A 44 0.57 -11.92 20.44
CA GLU A 44 -0.88 -11.94 20.52
C GLU A 44 -1.46 -11.32 19.26
N ILE A 45 -2.65 -11.71 18.90
CA ILE A 45 -3.41 -11.12 17.78
C ILE A 45 -4.82 -10.77 18.26
N ASN A 46 -5.34 -9.64 17.79
CA ASN A 46 -6.75 -9.30 18.00
C ASN A 46 -7.64 -10.00 16.96
N GLU A 47 -8.96 -9.92 17.14
CA GLU A 47 -9.95 -10.56 16.26
C GLU A 47 -9.83 -10.12 14.81
N GLU A 48 -9.57 -8.84 14.57
CA GLU A 48 -9.45 -8.28 13.22
C GLU A 48 -8.20 -8.79 12.50
N THR A 49 -7.05 -8.81 13.18
CA THR A 49 -5.82 -9.39 12.65
C THR A 49 -6.00 -10.89 12.36
N HIS A 50 -6.66 -11.61 13.28
CA HIS A 50 -6.96 -13.03 13.10
C HIS A 50 -7.83 -13.27 11.86
N ARG A 51 -8.89 -12.46 11.68
CA ARG A 51 -9.77 -12.51 10.52
C ARG A 51 -8.99 -12.31 9.22
N LEU A 52 -8.16 -11.25 9.13
CA LEU A 52 -7.36 -10.96 7.95
C LEU A 52 -6.37 -12.09 7.61
N ILE A 53 -5.69 -12.65 8.62
CA ILE A 53 -4.78 -13.79 8.42
C ILE A 53 -5.54 -14.98 7.82
N LYS A 54 -6.71 -15.30 8.36
CA LYS A 54 -7.53 -16.43 7.92
C LYS A 54 -8.10 -16.20 6.52
N ASP A 55 -8.73 -15.05 6.28
CA ASP A 55 -9.43 -14.74 5.02
C ASP A 55 -8.45 -14.68 3.82
N HIS A 56 -7.21 -14.26 4.08
CA HIS A 56 -6.19 -14.14 3.05
C HIS A 56 -5.12 -15.23 3.08
N CYS A 57 -5.28 -16.26 3.95
CA CYS A 57 -4.36 -17.39 4.10
C CYS A 57 -2.91 -16.94 4.35
N LEU A 58 -2.71 -15.92 5.19
CA LEU A 58 -1.40 -15.38 5.49
C LEU A 58 -0.63 -16.30 6.45
N THR A 59 0.69 -16.32 6.33
CA THR A 59 1.55 -17.04 7.29
C THR A 59 1.59 -16.30 8.62
N HIS A 60 1.42 -17.01 9.73
CA HIS A 60 1.47 -16.42 11.07
C HIS A 60 2.28 -17.27 12.04
N TYR A 61 3.15 -16.62 12.82
CA TYR A 61 3.88 -17.20 13.93
C TYR A 61 3.49 -16.53 15.25
N LEU A 62 2.77 -17.25 16.10
CA LEU A 62 2.35 -16.77 17.43
C LEU A 62 3.53 -16.87 18.42
N ARG A 63 4.42 -15.93 18.38
CA ARG A 63 5.60 -15.81 19.22
C ARG A 63 6.19 -14.39 19.18
N PRO A 64 7.06 -14.03 20.15
CA PRO A 64 7.79 -12.77 20.04
C PRO A 64 8.75 -12.78 18.85
N TYR A 65 9.03 -11.56 18.33
CA TYR A 65 10.11 -11.33 17.38
C TYR A 65 11.45 -11.78 17.97
N ARG A 66 12.31 -12.32 17.13
CA ARG A 66 13.69 -12.68 17.43
C ARG A 66 14.62 -12.06 16.40
N GLN A 67 15.82 -11.70 16.83
CA GLN A 67 16.84 -11.23 15.91
C GLN A 67 17.09 -12.27 14.81
N GLY A 68 17.15 -11.83 13.56
CA GLY A 68 17.22 -12.70 12.37
C GLY A 68 15.86 -12.97 11.71
N ASP A 69 14.74 -12.70 12.35
CA ASP A 69 13.41 -12.93 11.76
C ASP A 69 13.15 -12.10 10.49
N ILE A 70 13.93 -11.05 10.26
CA ILE A 70 13.84 -10.26 9.01
C ILE A 70 14.57 -10.89 7.83
N ASP A 71 15.34 -11.96 8.06
CA ASP A 71 16.12 -12.57 6.98
C ASP A 71 15.22 -13.19 5.91
N GLY A 72 15.47 -12.84 4.66
CA GLY A 72 14.69 -13.30 3.51
C GLY A 72 13.41 -12.52 3.23
N PHE A 73 13.16 -11.41 3.96
CA PHE A 73 12.11 -10.44 3.65
C PHE A 73 12.68 -9.21 2.94
N ASP A 74 11.85 -8.57 2.11
CA ASP A 74 12.17 -7.35 1.38
C ASP A 74 11.67 -6.10 2.10
N ILE A 75 10.53 -6.24 2.80
CA ILE A 75 9.86 -5.17 3.52
C ILE A 75 9.49 -5.65 4.93
N VAL A 76 9.72 -4.80 5.94
CA VAL A 76 9.31 -5.05 7.32
C VAL A 76 8.45 -3.91 7.84
N ILE A 77 7.25 -4.25 8.32
CA ILE A 77 6.33 -3.33 8.99
C ILE A 77 6.38 -3.61 10.48
N VAL A 78 6.82 -2.63 11.27
CA VAL A 78 6.87 -2.74 12.72
C VAL A 78 5.66 -2.03 13.32
N ALA A 79 4.66 -2.82 13.71
CA ALA A 79 3.34 -2.38 14.21
C ALA A 79 3.12 -2.84 15.66
N THR A 80 4.00 -2.42 16.55
CA THR A 80 4.01 -2.73 17.99
C THR A 80 4.25 -1.48 18.81
N ASP A 81 3.84 -1.47 20.08
CA ASP A 81 4.05 -0.36 21.01
C ASP A 81 5.46 -0.34 21.63
N THR A 82 6.29 -1.33 21.34
CA THR A 82 7.63 -1.47 21.93
C THR A 82 8.67 -0.68 21.14
N VAL A 83 8.95 0.55 21.56
CA VAL A 83 9.89 1.49 20.88
C VAL A 83 11.27 0.89 20.64
N ASP A 84 11.83 0.16 21.62
CA ASP A 84 13.15 -0.47 21.46
C ASP A 84 13.18 -1.53 20.35
N LEU A 85 12.06 -2.19 20.10
CA LEU A 85 11.96 -3.15 19.00
C LEU A 85 12.01 -2.47 17.63
N HIS A 86 11.39 -1.29 17.48
CA HIS A 86 11.48 -0.48 16.25
C HIS A 86 12.92 -0.14 15.92
N LYS A 87 13.67 0.38 16.91
CA LYS A 87 15.09 0.70 16.77
C LYS A 87 15.94 -0.53 16.43
N THR A 88 15.66 -1.65 17.09
CA THR A 88 16.39 -2.90 16.89
C THR A 88 16.21 -3.42 15.46
N ILE A 89 14.98 -3.55 15.00
CA ILE A 89 14.65 -4.02 13.65
C ILE A 89 15.23 -3.06 12.59
N TYR A 90 15.07 -1.75 12.78
CA TYR A 90 15.63 -0.77 11.87
C TYR A 90 17.16 -0.87 11.76
N LYS A 91 17.89 -1.01 12.86
CA LYS A 91 19.35 -1.22 12.84
C LYS A 91 19.72 -2.52 12.13
N GLU A 92 18.98 -3.58 12.43
CA GLU A 92 19.20 -4.88 11.84
C GLU A 92 19.01 -4.87 10.31
N SER A 93 18.03 -4.11 9.81
CA SER A 93 17.74 -4.01 8.37
C SER A 93 18.81 -3.27 7.55
N ARG A 94 19.60 -2.37 8.19
CA ARG A 94 20.54 -1.48 7.46
C ARG A 94 21.60 -2.20 6.64
N HIS A 95 21.98 -3.39 7.03
CA HIS A 95 22.97 -4.19 6.32
C HIS A 95 22.38 -5.20 5.33
N ARG A 96 21.05 -5.27 5.23
CA ARG A 96 20.31 -6.29 4.47
C ARG A 96 19.48 -5.75 3.28
N ARG A 97 19.52 -4.45 3.00
CA ARG A 97 18.71 -3.78 1.97
C ARG A 97 17.20 -4.00 2.14
N ILE A 98 16.74 -4.18 3.38
CA ILE A 98 15.32 -4.36 3.72
C ILE A 98 14.72 -2.99 4.01
N LEU A 99 13.58 -2.69 3.40
CA LEU A 99 12.83 -1.47 3.68
C LEU A 99 11.99 -1.62 4.94
N VAL A 100 12.05 -0.63 5.82
CA VAL A 100 11.31 -0.65 7.10
C VAL A 100 10.30 0.48 7.16
N ASN A 101 9.10 0.14 7.62
CA ASN A 101 8.12 1.10 8.10
C ASN A 101 7.86 0.85 9.60
N SER A 102 8.24 1.79 10.43
CA SER A 102 7.96 1.80 11.86
C SER A 102 6.76 2.68 12.12
N VAL A 103 5.65 2.08 12.56
CA VAL A 103 4.43 2.84 12.80
C VAL A 103 4.64 3.80 13.96
N ASP A 104 4.18 5.04 13.80
CA ASP A 104 4.28 6.15 14.76
C ASP A 104 5.72 6.59 15.10
N ASN A 105 6.72 6.09 14.37
CA ASN A 105 8.12 6.49 14.58
C ASN A 105 8.86 6.72 13.25
N THR A 106 8.79 7.95 12.75
CA THR A 106 9.36 8.35 11.45
C THR A 106 10.88 8.22 11.38
N ASP A 107 11.59 8.24 12.51
CA ASP A 107 13.06 8.13 12.54
C ASP A 107 13.55 6.74 12.11
N TYR A 108 12.65 5.75 12.16
CA TYR A 108 12.92 4.36 11.79
C TYR A 108 12.11 3.92 10.56
N CYS A 109 11.80 4.87 9.65
CA CYS A 109 11.04 4.63 8.43
C CYS A 109 11.85 4.92 7.16
N ASP A 110 11.88 3.99 6.24
CA ASP A 110 12.34 4.21 4.86
C ASP A 110 11.23 4.73 3.96
N PHE A 111 9.97 4.42 4.28
CA PHE A 111 8.78 4.85 3.56
C PHE A 111 7.60 5.02 4.51
N ILE A 112 6.55 5.68 4.03
CA ILE A 112 5.29 5.87 4.77
C ILE A 112 4.11 5.29 4.00
N PHE A 113 3.06 4.85 4.71
CA PHE A 113 1.79 4.49 4.10
C PHE A 113 0.98 5.74 3.80
N PRO A 114 0.62 6.00 2.54
CA PRO A 114 -0.28 7.10 2.19
C PRO A 114 -1.72 6.76 2.56
N SER A 115 -2.57 7.77 2.60
CA SER A 115 -4.01 7.58 2.41
C SER A 115 -4.24 7.38 0.92
N TYR A 116 -5.02 6.38 0.49
CA TYR A 116 -5.18 6.10 -0.94
C TYR A 116 -6.61 5.76 -1.34
N ILE A 117 -6.90 5.93 -2.62
CA ILE A 117 -8.08 5.43 -3.31
C ILE A 117 -7.60 4.38 -4.30
N LYS A 118 -8.22 3.20 -4.29
CA LYS A 118 -7.99 2.16 -5.28
C LYS A 118 -9.33 1.78 -5.92
N ARG A 119 -9.37 1.83 -7.26
CA ARG A 119 -10.49 1.35 -8.09
C ARG A 119 -9.92 0.65 -9.30
N ASP A 120 -9.80 -0.67 -9.21
CA ASP A 120 -9.13 -1.53 -10.20
C ASP A 120 -7.72 -1.02 -10.53
N ASP A 121 -7.46 -0.60 -11.78
CA ASP A 121 -6.16 -0.07 -12.22
C ASP A 121 -5.89 1.38 -11.79
N LEU A 122 -6.90 2.11 -11.26
CA LEU A 122 -6.68 3.45 -10.72
C LEU A 122 -6.20 3.39 -9.28
N THR A 123 -5.06 4.02 -9.01
CA THR A 123 -4.60 4.28 -7.64
C THR A 123 -4.24 5.76 -7.50
N ILE A 124 -4.77 6.42 -6.46
CA ILE A 124 -4.45 7.80 -6.11
C ILE A 124 -3.96 7.80 -4.67
N ALA A 125 -2.77 8.31 -4.43
CA ALA A 125 -2.17 8.38 -3.10
C ALA A 125 -2.08 9.82 -2.59
N PHE A 126 -2.42 10.04 -1.32
CA PHE A 126 -2.40 11.33 -0.65
C PHE A 126 -1.46 11.26 0.56
N SER A 127 -0.54 12.20 0.65
CA SER A 127 0.36 12.34 1.78
C SER A 127 0.45 13.80 2.21
N THR A 128 0.57 14.02 3.52
CA THR A 128 0.87 15.31 4.12
C THR A 128 2.28 15.35 4.72
N GLY A 129 3.13 14.37 4.35
CA GLY A 129 4.48 14.24 4.91
C GLY A 129 4.48 13.98 6.43
N GLY A 130 3.38 13.43 6.97
CA GLY A 130 3.21 13.22 8.42
C GLY A 130 2.57 14.40 9.17
N ALA A 131 2.35 15.56 8.50
CA ALA A 131 1.82 16.75 9.17
C ALA A 131 0.38 16.59 9.67
N SER A 132 -0.49 15.88 8.93
CA SER A 132 -1.88 15.68 9.35
C SER A 132 -2.51 14.44 8.70
N PRO A 133 -2.52 13.28 9.36
CA PRO A 133 -3.23 12.09 8.89
C PRO A 133 -4.73 12.34 8.70
N ALA A 134 -5.35 13.15 9.58
CA ALA A 134 -6.76 13.53 9.48
C ALA A 134 -7.06 14.32 8.20
N PHE A 135 -6.20 15.25 7.81
CA PHE A 135 -6.34 15.99 6.55
C PHE A 135 -6.18 15.07 5.34
N ALA A 136 -5.18 14.17 5.35
CA ALA A 136 -4.98 13.18 4.28
C ALA A 136 -6.22 12.28 4.11
N LYS A 137 -6.88 11.89 5.21
CA LYS A 137 -8.12 11.12 5.19
C LYS A 137 -9.29 11.95 4.61
N GLN A 138 -9.43 13.20 4.99
CA GLN A 138 -10.52 14.07 4.50
C GLN A 138 -10.39 14.34 3.00
N ILE A 139 -9.19 14.68 2.52
CA ILE A 139 -8.96 14.93 1.10
C ILE A 139 -9.18 13.66 0.27
N ARG A 140 -8.76 12.48 0.77
CA ARG A 140 -9.09 11.20 0.14
C ARG A 140 -10.62 11.02 0.03
N ASN A 141 -11.35 11.21 1.12
CA ASN A 141 -12.82 11.07 1.15
C ASN A 141 -13.51 12.03 0.18
N TYR A 142 -12.99 13.25 0.06
CA TYR A 142 -13.49 14.23 -0.91
C TYR A 142 -13.30 13.72 -2.34
N PHE A 143 -12.09 13.35 -2.74
CA PHE A 143 -11.81 12.86 -4.09
C PHE A 143 -12.53 11.54 -4.41
N GLN A 144 -12.65 10.63 -3.43
CA GLN A 144 -13.34 9.36 -3.61
C GLN A 144 -14.79 9.52 -4.08
N LYS A 145 -15.47 10.58 -3.62
CA LYS A 145 -16.85 10.90 -4.03
C LYS A 145 -16.96 11.46 -5.46
N HIS A 146 -15.86 12.05 -5.96
CA HIS A 146 -15.82 12.69 -7.28
C HIS A 146 -15.26 11.80 -8.37
N ILE A 147 -14.69 10.64 -8.02
CA ILE A 147 -14.21 9.68 -9.00
C ILE A 147 -15.36 8.76 -9.40
N PRO A 148 -15.75 8.70 -10.68
CA PRO A 148 -16.83 7.84 -11.16
C PRO A 148 -16.54 6.36 -10.89
N GLU A 149 -17.57 5.59 -10.54
CA GLU A 149 -17.43 4.13 -10.33
C GLU A 149 -16.99 3.41 -11.62
N SER A 150 -17.38 3.94 -12.78
CA SER A 150 -17.03 3.41 -14.10
C SER A 150 -15.55 3.56 -14.48
N VAL A 151 -14.70 4.25 -13.67
CA VAL A 151 -13.30 4.50 -14.04
C VAL A 151 -12.50 3.22 -14.22
N GLY A 152 -12.78 2.19 -13.42
CA GLY A 152 -12.10 0.89 -13.55
C GLY A 152 -12.37 0.22 -14.91
N GLU A 153 -13.64 0.15 -15.32
CA GLU A 153 -14.03 -0.39 -16.61
C GLU A 153 -13.44 0.41 -17.78
N PHE A 154 -13.43 1.75 -17.66
CA PHE A 154 -12.81 2.61 -18.66
C PHE A 154 -11.32 2.31 -18.81
N LEU A 155 -10.55 2.24 -17.70
CA LEU A 155 -9.12 1.94 -17.74
C LEU A 155 -8.85 0.51 -18.26
N ALA A 156 -9.67 -0.46 -17.91
CA ALA A 156 -9.59 -1.81 -18.48
C ALA A 156 -9.81 -1.82 -19.99
N SER A 157 -10.73 -0.99 -20.52
CA SER A 157 -10.93 -0.83 -21.96
C SER A 157 -9.72 -0.20 -22.64
N MET A 158 -9.15 0.85 -22.04
CA MET A 158 -7.93 1.51 -22.53
C MET A 158 -6.74 0.54 -22.59
N LYS A 159 -6.61 -0.33 -21.57
CA LYS A 159 -5.55 -1.35 -21.52
C LYS A 159 -5.70 -2.38 -22.64
N ARG A 160 -6.94 -2.85 -22.92
CA ARG A 160 -7.22 -3.73 -24.05
C ARG A 160 -6.87 -3.07 -25.40
N LEU A 161 -7.33 -1.84 -25.62
CA LEU A 161 -7.02 -1.10 -26.84
C LEU A 161 -5.52 -0.88 -27.04
N ARG A 162 -4.79 -0.69 -25.94
CA ARG A 162 -3.32 -0.51 -25.97
C ARG A 162 -2.58 -1.76 -26.48
N THR A 163 -3.15 -2.95 -26.29
CA THR A 163 -2.58 -4.22 -26.77
C THR A 163 -3.04 -4.58 -28.18
N THR A 164 -4.22 -4.14 -28.62
CA THR A 164 -4.81 -4.51 -29.91
C THR A 164 -4.47 -3.53 -31.05
N LEU A 165 -4.31 -2.24 -30.73
CA LEU A 165 -4.03 -1.23 -31.74
C LEU A 165 -2.52 -1.08 -32.01
N PRO A 166 -2.10 -0.92 -33.27
CA PRO A 166 -0.71 -0.72 -33.63
C PRO A 166 -0.16 0.57 -32.99
N LYS A 167 1.11 0.55 -32.59
CA LYS A 167 1.79 1.73 -32.02
C LYS A 167 1.90 2.83 -33.10
N GLY A 168 1.65 4.07 -32.72
CA GLY A 168 1.79 5.23 -33.62
C GLY A 168 0.97 6.43 -33.16
N LYS A 169 1.07 7.51 -33.93
CA LYS A 169 0.41 8.80 -33.67
C LYS A 169 -1.11 8.66 -33.62
N ALA A 170 -1.69 7.96 -34.60
CA ALA A 170 -3.14 7.75 -34.68
C ALA A 170 -3.72 7.04 -33.43
N ARG A 171 -2.96 6.08 -32.82
CA ARG A 171 -3.37 5.45 -31.57
C ARG A 171 -3.35 6.44 -30.38
N MET A 172 -2.35 7.33 -30.33
CA MET A 172 -2.28 8.34 -29.28
C MET A 172 -3.45 9.32 -29.37
N GLU A 173 -3.73 9.85 -30.57
CA GLU A 173 -4.84 10.75 -30.83
C GLU A 173 -6.20 10.10 -30.46
N HIS A 174 -6.37 8.82 -30.82
CA HIS A 174 -7.57 8.07 -30.45
C HIS A 174 -7.71 7.93 -28.92
N PHE A 175 -6.63 7.66 -28.21
CA PHE A 175 -6.67 7.57 -26.74
C PHE A 175 -6.97 8.92 -26.07
N GLU A 176 -6.39 10.00 -26.57
CA GLU A 176 -6.67 11.35 -26.10
C GLU A 176 -8.16 11.70 -26.28
N GLN A 177 -8.73 11.36 -27.43
CA GLN A 177 -10.16 11.56 -27.69
C GLN A 177 -11.04 10.76 -26.72
N LEU A 178 -10.77 9.46 -26.50
CA LEU A 178 -11.53 8.63 -25.55
C LEU A 178 -11.45 9.18 -24.11
N VAL A 179 -10.28 9.65 -23.69
CA VAL A 179 -10.10 10.28 -22.38
C VAL A 179 -10.91 11.56 -22.29
N GLU A 180 -10.84 12.42 -23.29
CA GLU A 180 -11.61 13.69 -23.33
C GLU A 180 -13.11 13.44 -23.25
N GLU A 181 -13.65 12.50 -24.06
CA GLU A 181 -15.06 12.11 -24.02
C GLU A 181 -15.47 11.58 -22.63
N TYR A 182 -14.61 10.74 -21.99
CA TYR A 182 -14.85 10.22 -20.65
C TYR A 182 -14.88 11.35 -19.62
N PHE A 183 -13.91 12.28 -19.66
CA PHE A 183 -13.87 13.41 -18.76
C PHE A 183 -15.06 14.35 -18.95
N GLN A 184 -15.43 14.62 -20.20
CA GLN A 184 -16.60 15.44 -20.50
C GLN A 184 -17.90 14.83 -19.97
N LYS A 185 -18.02 13.50 -19.96
CA LYS A 185 -19.21 12.80 -19.49
C LYS A 185 -19.31 12.75 -17.96
N TYR A 186 -18.20 12.52 -17.28
CA TYR A 186 -18.23 12.13 -15.86
C TYR A 186 -17.59 13.14 -14.90
N PHE A 187 -16.79 14.10 -15.37
CA PHE A 187 -16.09 15.08 -14.52
C PHE A 187 -16.53 16.54 -14.79
N LYS A 188 -17.53 16.77 -15.64
CA LYS A 188 -18.13 18.10 -15.75
C LYS A 188 -18.96 18.39 -14.49
N HIS A 189 -18.61 19.45 -13.81
CA HIS A 189 -19.42 20.14 -12.79
C HIS A 189 -20.03 21.40 -13.39
#